data_f92cd32b9cf609353691e25f687e7ef9
#
_entry.id   f92cd32b9cf609353691e25f687e7ef9
#
_cell.length_a   1.000
_cell.length_b   1.000
_cell.length_c   1.000
_cell.angle_alpha   90.00
_cell.angle_beta   90.00
_cell.angle_gamma   90.00
#
_symmetry.space_group_name_H-M   'P 1'
#
loop_
_entity.id
_entity.type
_entity.pdbx_description
1 polymer ?
#
loop_
_entity_poly.entity_id
_entity_poly.type
_entity_poly.pdbx_seq_one_letter_code
_entity_poly.pdbx_strand_id
1 'polypeptide(L)' 'MEEAIKVDLELDLRGLSCPLPMIRVSQNVKNVSTGGVVKAIATDPGSLADIPSWARTTGNEILKTERSGAEIVFYIRRVK' A
#
# COMPACT_ATOMS: atom_id res chain seq x y z
N MET A 1 2.65 -18.36 -15.85
CA MET A 1 3.56 -17.29 -15.77
C MET A 1 3.02 -16.13 -14.98
N GLU A 2 3.83 -15.62 -14.10
CA GLU A 2 3.39 -14.59 -13.22
C GLU A 2 3.55 -13.23 -13.83
N GLU A 3 2.52 -12.43 -13.68
CA GLU A 3 2.55 -11.10 -14.21
C GLU A 3 3.28 -10.18 -13.26
N ALA A 4 4.29 -9.50 -13.74
CA ALA A 4 5.05 -8.58 -12.91
C ALA A 4 4.26 -7.29 -12.72
N ILE A 5 4.10 -6.88 -11.47
CA ILE A 5 3.49 -5.59 -11.16
C ILE A 5 4.56 -4.52 -11.25
N LYS A 6 4.31 -3.53 -12.10
CA LYS A 6 5.25 -2.43 -12.23
C LYS A 6 5.04 -1.45 -11.07
N VAL A 7 6.09 -1.27 -10.27
CA VAL A 7 6.03 -0.39 -9.10
C VAL A 7 6.63 0.96 -9.45
N ASP A 8 5.88 2.02 -9.21
CA ASP A 8 6.33 3.39 -9.48
C ASP A 8 6.90 4.06 -8.25
N LEU A 9 6.49 3.63 -7.07
CA LEU A 9 6.97 4.20 -5.81
C LEU A 9 6.98 3.12 -4.74
N GLU A 10 8.04 3.05 -3.96
CA GLU A 10 8.14 2.11 -2.86
C GLU A 10 8.20 2.86 -1.54
N LEU A 11 7.35 2.47 -0.59
CA LEU A 11 7.29 3.09 0.73
C LEU A 11 7.74 2.08 1.78
N ASP A 12 8.69 2.49 2.60
CA ASP A 12 9.15 1.68 3.73
C ASP A 12 8.41 2.15 4.98
N LEU A 13 7.39 1.38 5.37
CA LEU A 13 6.57 1.70 6.53
C LEU A 13 6.87 0.77 7.71
N ARG A 14 7.99 0.05 7.64
CA ARG A 14 8.37 -0.87 8.70
C ARG A 14 8.62 -0.10 9.98
N GLY A 15 8.18 -0.68 11.09
CA GLY A 15 8.34 -0.07 12.40
C GLY A 15 7.29 0.96 12.76
N LEU A 16 6.44 1.34 11.81
CA LEU A 16 5.35 2.28 12.10
C LEU A 16 4.13 1.52 12.58
N SER A 17 3.46 2.08 13.60
CA SER A 17 2.24 1.47 14.11
C SER A 17 1.01 2.24 13.64
N CYS A 18 -0.12 1.54 13.62
CA CYS A 18 -1.42 2.09 13.25
C CYS A 18 -1.68 3.39 14.00
N PRO A 19 -2.15 4.46 13.33
CA PRO A 19 -2.57 4.52 11.94
C PRO A 19 -1.51 5.07 10.99
N LEU A 20 -0.24 5.13 11.39
CA LEU A 20 0.80 5.78 10.60
C LEU A 20 1.03 5.16 9.22
N PRO A 21 1.01 3.81 9.06
CA PRO A 21 1.19 3.25 7.73
C PRO A 21 0.15 3.77 6.73
N MET A 22 -1.11 3.80 7.13
CA MET A 22 -2.18 4.28 6.27
C MET A 22 -2.02 5.76 5.96
N ILE A 23 -1.63 6.56 6.95
CA ILE A 23 -1.41 7.99 6.75
C ILE A 23 -0.29 8.24 5.75
N ARG A 24 0.81 7.48 5.86
CA ARG A 24 1.92 7.63 4.93
C ARG A 24 1.53 7.23 3.50
N VAL A 25 0.75 6.16 3.35
CA VAL A 25 0.24 5.77 2.05
C VAL A 25 -0.62 6.89 1.48
N SER A 26 -1.52 7.43 2.29
CA SER A 26 -2.41 8.51 1.87
C SER A 26 -1.64 9.74 1.39
N GLN A 27 -0.55 10.07 2.07
CA GLN A 27 0.27 11.23 1.72
C GLN A 27 1.08 11.02 0.46
N ASN A 28 1.45 9.78 0.16
CA ASN A 28 2.39 9.48 -0.91
C ASN A 28 1.76 8.94 -2.18
N VAL A 29 0.52 8.46 -2.12
CA VAL A 29 -0.14 7.90 -3.30
C VAL A 29 -0.28 8.95 -4.39
N LYS A 30 -0.43 10.21 -4.01
CA LYS A 30 -0.55 11.30 -4.99
C LYS A 30 0.77 11.63 -5.68
N ASN A 31 1.87 11.02 -5.25
CA ASN A 31 3.16 11.22 -5.89
C ASN A 31 3.35 10.33 -7.12
N VAL A 32 2.42 9.39 -7.34
CA VAL A 32 2.40 8.62 -8.58
C VAL A 32 1.25 9.12 -9.44
N SER A 33 1.38 8.90 -10.75
CA SER A 33 0.32 9.25 -11.69
C SER A 33 -0.87 8.32 -11.51
N THR A 34 -2.04 8.76 -11.98
CA THR A 34 -3.22 7.91 -12.01
C THR A 34 -2.88 6.65 -12.79
N GLY A 35 -3.17 5.50 -12.22
CA GLY A 35 -2.76 4.21 -12.78
C GLY A 35 -1.42 3.71 -12.27
N GLY A 36 -0.66 4.57 -11.57
CA GLY A 36 0.61 4.16 -11.00
C GLY A 36 0.44 3.30 -9.76
N VAL A 37 1.50 2.57 -9.42
CA VAL A 37 1.47 1.59 -8.33
C VAL A 37 2.45 1.97 -7.24
N VAL A 38 1.97 1.93 -6.00
CA VAL A 38 2.78 2.13 -4.80
C VAL A 38 2.93 0.78 -4.12
N LYS A 39 4.17 0.41 -3.82
CA LYS A 39 4.47 -0.78 -3.03
C LYS A 39 4.77 -0.32 -1.61
N ALA A 40 3.93 -0.70 -0.67
CA ALA A 40 4.07 -0.30 0.73
C ALA A 40 4.42 -1.52 1.58
N ILE A 41 5.51 -1.42 2.34
CA ILE A 41 5.98 -2.51 3.21
C ILE A 41 5.75 -2.09 4.65
N ALA A 42 4.87 -2.82 5.36
CA ALA A 42 4.50 -2.51 6.73
C ALA A 42 4.80 -3.71 7.63
N THR A 43 4.90 -3.45 8.93
CA THR A 43 5.09 -4.52 9.91
C THR A 43 4.00 -4.54 10.97
N ASP A 44 3.09 -3.56 10.96
CA ASP A 44 2.01 -3.52 11.93
C ASP A 44 0.79 -4.26 11.41
N PRO A 45 0.29 -5.29 12.15
CA PRO A 45 -0.89 -6.05 11.70
C PRO A 45 -2.13 -5.19 11.49
N GLY A 46 -2.24 -4.06 12.17
CA GLY A 46 -3.37 -3.15 11.99
C GLY A 46 -3.50 -2.64 10.57
N SER A 47 -2.39 -2.60 9.82
CA SER A 47 -2.42 -2.14 8.44
C SER A 47 -3.24 -3.07 7.54
N LEU A 48 -3.40 -4.33 7.92
CA LEU A 48 -4.23 -5.28 7.17
C LEU A 48 -5.68 -4.84 7.10
N ALA A 49 -6.14 -4.08 8.07
CA ALA A 49 -7.50 -3.53 8.05
C ALA A 49 -7.51 -2.09 7.56
N ASP A 50 -6.52 -1.29 7.99
CA ASP A 50 -6.52 0.15 7.74
C ASP A 50 -6.28 0.48 6.27
N ILE A 51 -5.31 -0.18 5.64
CA ILE A 51 -4.96 0.17 4.26
C ILE A 51 -6.05 -0.24 3.27
N PRO A 52 -6.61 -1.46 3.33
CA PRO A 52 -7.75 -1.78 2.46
C PRO A 52 -8.96 -0.89 2.70
N SER A 53 -9.22 -0.52 3.95
CA SER A 53 -10.33 0.38 4.26
C SER A 53 -10.11 1.76 3.64
N TRP A 54 -8.90 2.28 3.76
CA TRP A 54 -8.52 3.54 3.14
C TRP A 54 -8.69 3.48 1.62
N ALA A 55 -8.26 2.37 1.02
CA ALA A 55 -8.34 2.21 -0.43
C ALA A 55 -9.79 2.27 -0.90
N ARG A 56 -10.70 1.56 -0.19
CA ARG A 56 -12.11 1.58 -0.54
C ARG A 56 -12.70 2.99 -0.40
N THR A 57 -12.36 3.66 0.69
CA THR A 57 -12.88 5.00 0.97
C THR A 57 -12.45 6.02 -0.07
N THR A 58 -11.20 5.91 -0.54
CA THR A 58 -10.64 6.88 -1.48
C THR A 58 -10.81 6.47 -2.94
N GLY A 59 -11.30 5.25 -3.19
CA GLY A 59 -11.49 4.78 -4.55
C GLY A 59 -10.23 4.28 -5.22
N ASN A 60 -9.19 4.00 -4.45
CA ASN A 60 -7.98 3.37 -4.97
C ASN A 60 -8.09 1.86 -4.85
N GLU A 61 -7.16 1.14 -5.49
CA GLU A 61 -7.27 -0.30 -5.63
C GLU A 61 -6.08 -1.01 -5.01
N ILE A 62 -6.35 -2.04 -4.20
CA ILE A 62 -5.31 -2.94 -3.71
C ILE A 62 -5.17 -4.06 -4.73
N LEU A 63 -4.04 -4.09 -5.44
CA LEU A 63 -3.80 -5.11 -6.45
C LEU A 63 -3.42 -6.43 -5.83
N LYS A 64 -2.63 -6.39 -4.76
CA LYS A 64 -2.08 -7.59 -4.16
C LYS A 64 -1.63 -7.28 -2.74
N THR A 65 -1.78 -8.26 -1.86
CA THR A 65 -1.25 -8.19 -0.50
C THR A 65 -0.43 -9.45 -0.28
N GLU A 66 0.83 -9.27 0.12
CA GLU A 66 1.73 -10.39 0.39
C GLU A 66 2.17 -10.33 1.84
N ARG A 67 2.37 -11.49 2.44
CA ARG A 67 2.88 -11.58 3.81
C ARG A 67 4.12 -12.44 3.81
N SER A 68 5.15 -11.97 4.53
CA SER A 68 6.40 -12.72 4.68
C SER A 68 6.92 -12.44 6.08
N GLY A 69 6.77 -13.43 6.98
CA GLY A 69 7.13 -13.21 8.38
C GLY A 69 6.33 -12.07 8.97
N ALA A 70 7.02 -11.07 9.49
CA ALA A 70 6.37 -9.91 10.10
C ALA A 70 6.06 -8.83 9.07
N GLU A 71 6.50 -8.98 7.82
CA GLU A 71 6.29 -7.96 6.82
C GLU A 71 5.03 -8.20 6.03
N ILE A 72 4.32 -7.11 5.74
CA ILE A 72 3.11 -7.12 4.95
C ILE A 72 3.33 -6.14 3.81
N VAL A 73 3.20 -6.61 2.58
CA VAL A 73 3.45 -5.81 1.40
C VAL A 73 2.15 -5.58 0.66
N PHE A 74 1.84 -4.31 0.44
CA PHE A 74 0.64 -3.91 -0.31
C PHE A 74 1.06 -3.31 -1.64
N TYR A 75 0.40 -3.76 -2.71
CA TYR A 75 0.55 -3.14 -4.04
C TYR A 75 -0.72 -2.37 -4.31
N ILE A 76 -0.62 -1.05 -4.34
CA ILE A 76 -1.76 -0.15 -4.39
C ILE A 76 -1.72 0.62 -5.69
N ARG A 77 -2.80 0.53 -6.49
CA ARG A 77 -2.90 1.29 -7.72
C ARG A 77 -3.71 2.55 -7.47
N ARG A 78 -3.16 3.69 -7.87
CA ARG A 78 -3.87 4.95 -7.78
C ARG A 78 -4.92 5.02 -8.89
N VAL A 79 -6.19 5.12 -8.50
CA VAL A 79 -7.29 5.20 -9.44
C VAL A 79 -7.77 6.64 -9.57
N LYS A 80 -7.68 7.40 -8.48
CA LYS A 80 -8.16 8.78 -8.46
C LYS A 80 -7.12 9.80 -8.07
#